data_cfc4aa4183d43d8811692c3ddce41b96
#
_entry.id   cfc4aa4183d43d8811692c3ddce41b96
#
_cell.length_a   1.000
_cell.length_b   1.000
_cell.length_c   1.000
_cell.angle_alpha   90.00
_cell.angle_beta   90.00
_cell.angle_gamma   90.00
#
_symmetry.space_group_name_H-M   'P 1'
#
loop_
_entity.id
_entity.type
_entity.pdbx_description
1 polymer ?
#
loop_
_entity_poly.entity_id
_entity_poly.type
_entity_poly.pdbx_seq_one_letter_code
_entity_poly.pdbx_strand_id
1 'polypeptide(L)'
;MGDSSGDSVSIDIDLIPLGGKECIVKTSKGSVSVLVCGDQEKPALITYPDVALNYAASLLLHNFCIYHIDAPGHELGADVISSDEPLLCVDDLADQVAEVLDFFGLREVLCLGVTAGAYILTLFAMKYKERVLGLILVSPICKRPSWTEWLYNKVLMNLLYFYGMCGLLKECLLQRYFSKELRCIVQGEESDIILTCRRLLDERQSLNVIRFLQAINERHDLTDGLMNLKCKTLIFAGESSPFHAESVYMSTKMEQKIVALVEVQACGSLVTEEHPNSMIIPIECFLMGFGYHRQQHCASSSSNGSNPASPPRNNHSCIAPELLSPQGLGIKLKPIRTRVDVQI
;
A
#
# COMPACT_ATOMS: atom_id res chain seq x y z
N MET A 1 -42.32 33.38 -11.59
CA MET A 1 -40.99 33.39 -12.20
C MET A 1 -40.01 33.49 -11.06
N GLY A 2 -39.50 32.35 -10.62
CA GLY A 2 -38.52 32.22 -9.56
C GLY A 2 -37.43 31.32 -10.10
N ASP A 3 -36.25 31.91 -10.32
CA ASP A 3 -35.03 31.21 -10.65
C ASP A 3 -34.56 30.43 -9.44
N SER A 4 -34.50 29.12 -9.56
CA SER A 4 -33.79 28.26 -8.65
C SER A 4 -32.41 27.95 -9.27
N SER A 5 -31.41 28.76 -8.89
CA SER A 5 -30.01 28.45 -9.11
C SER A 5 -29.65 27.31 -8.19
N GLY A 6 -29.46 26.13 -8.77
CA GLY A 6 -28.83 24.99 -8.08
C GLY A 6 -27.35 25.27 -7.89
N ASP A 7 -26.97 25.56 -6.66
CA ASP A 7 -25.56 25.55 -6.26
C ASP A 7 -25.03 24.12 -6.38
N SER A 8 -24.33 23.82 -7.47
CA SER A 8 -23.45 22.68 -7.56
C SER A 8 -22.21 22.98 -6.71
N VAL A 9 -22.16 22.41 -5.52
CA VAL A 9 -20.94 22.37 -4.71
C VAL A 9 -19.95 21.49 -5.45
N SER A 10 -19.08 22.10 -6.25
CA SER A 10 -17.87 21.45 -6.72
C SER A 10 -16.97 21.25 -5.48
N ILE A 11 -16.84 20.02 -5.02
CA ILE A 11 -15.79 19.67 -4.09
C ILE A 11 -14.51 19.67 -4.93
N ASP A 12 -13.80 20.80 -4.95
CA ASP A 12 -12.40 20.83 -5.33
C ASP A 12 -11.69 19.90 -4.34
N ILE A 13 -11.37 18.70 -4.80
CA ILE A 13 -10.39 17.85 -4.15
C ILE A 13 -9.04 18.52 -4.46
N ASP A 14 -8.79 19.65 -3.82
CA ASP A 14 -7.45 20.11 -3.60
C ASP A 14 -6.74 18.94 -2.94
N LEU A 15 -5.70 18.43 -3.60
CA LEU A 15 -4.70 17.58 -2.99
C LEU A 15 -4.39 18.22 -1.63
N ILE A 16 -4.96 17.68 -0.55
CA ILE A 16 -4.69 18.18 0.80
C ILE A 16 -3.16 18.10 0.86
N PRO A 17 -2.44 19.24 0.94
CA PRO A 17 -1.02 19.18 1.13
C PRO A 17 -0.85 18.47 2.47
N LEU A 18 -0.64 17.17 2.43
CA LEU A 18 -0.15 16.43 3.57
C LEU A 18 1.11 17.20 3.92
N GLY A 19 1.11 17.91 5.04
CA GLY A 19 2.23 18.75 5.47
C GLY A 19 3.47 17.90 5.70
N GLY A 20 3.94 17.28 4.61
CA GLY A 20 5.07 16.38 4.56
C GLY A 20 6.32 17.13 4.19
N LYS A 21 7.45 16.70 4.73
CA LYS A 21 8.78 17.17 4.39
C LYS A 21 9.41 16.17 3.42
N GLU A 22 9.67 16.61 2.20
CA GLU A 22 10.44 15.83 1.24
C GLU A 22 11.93 15.91 1.58
N CYS A 23 12.59 14.77 1.59
CA CYS A 23 14.00 14.61 1.89
C CYS A 23 14.65 13.75 0.81
N ILE A 24 15.73 14.24 0.20
CA ILE A 24 16.54 13.43 -0.70
C ILE A 24 17.63 12.73 0.11
N VAL A 25 17.56 11.41 0.18
CA VAL A 25 18.51 10.55 0.87
C VAL A 25 19.54 10.04 -0.15
N LYS A 26 20.82 10.33 0.11
CA LYS A 26 21.91 9.78 -0.70
C LYS A 26 22.22 8.38 -0.20
N THR A 27 22.08 7.40 -1.07
CA THR A 27 22.42 6.00 -0.81
C THR A 27 23.65 5.58 -1.62
N SER A 28 24.20 4.43 -1.32
CA SER A 28 25.30 3.83 -2.06
C SER A 28 24.96 3.56 -3.54
N LYS A 29 23.67 3.50 -3.86
CA LYS A 29 23.13 3.17 -5.19
C LYS A 29 22.38 4.34 -5.86
N GLY A 30 22.64 5.56 -5.45
CA GLY A 30 22.00 6.76 -5.98
C GLY A 30 21.13 7.47 -4.93
N SER A 31 20.41 8.50 -5.35
CA SER A 31 19.54 9.27 -4.47
C SER A 31 18.12 8.72 -4.48
N VAL A 32 17.46 8.77 -3.33
CA VAL A 32 16.08 8.32 -3.13
C VAL A 32 15.28 9.46 -2.50
N SER A 33 14.14 9.80 -3.07
CA SER A 33 13.20 10.73 -2.45
C SER A 33 12.39 10.02 -1.37
N VAL A 34 12.26 10.69 -0.22
CA VAL A 34 11.48 10.22 0.92
C VAL A 34 10.60 11.36 1.40
N LEU A 35 9.28 11.17 1.32
CA LEU A 35 8.31 12.10 1.88
C LEU A 35 7.97 11.68 3.31
N VAL A 36 8.30 12.53 4.29
CA VAL A 36 8.02 12.28 5.71
C VAL A 36 6.76 13.02 6.12
N CYS A 37 5.75 12.27 6.55
CA CYS A 37 4.44 12.80 6.94
C CYS A 37 4.09 12.40 8.37
N GLY A 38 3.63 13.35 9.17
CA GLY A 38 3.19 13.12 10.53
C GLY A 38 4.23 13.46 11.58
N ASP A 39 3.94 13.06 12.82
CA ASP A 39 4.75 13.34 13.99
C ASP A 39 5.86 12.30 14.16
N GLN A 40 7.11 12.74 14.18
CA GLN A 40 8.30 11.87 14.28
C GLN A 40 8.43 11.14 15.63
N GLU A 41 7.67 11.55 16.65
CA GLU A 41 7.62 10.82 17.93
C GLU A 41 6.74 9.56 17.84
N LYS A 42 5.93 9.44 16.80
CA LYS A 42 5.08 8.25 16.56
C LYS A 42 5.89 7.11 15.94
N PRO A 43 5.40 5.87 16.07
CA PRO A 43 6.01 4.72 15.40
C PRO A 43 6.18 4.95 13.91
N ALA A 44 7.29 4.49 13.34
CA ALA A 44 7.60 4.66 11.94
C ALA A 44 6.88 3.62 11.07
N LEU A 45 6.24 4.09 10.00
CA LEU A 45 5.68 3.28 8.94
C LEU A 45 6.38 3.61 7.62
N ILE A 46 7.07 2.64 7.04
CA ILE A 46 7.65 2.77 5.71
C ILE A 46 6.60 2.38 4.68
N THR A 47 6.43 3.19 3.64
CA THR A 47 5.58 2.83 2.51
C THR A 47 6.37 2.80 1.22
N TYR A 48 6.01 1.86 0.32
CA TYR A 48 6.62 1.72 -1.00
C TYR A 48 5.54 1.42 -2.04
N PRO A 49 5.41 2.22 -3.12
CA PRO A 49 4.32 2.12 -4.09
C PRO A 49 4.56 1.06 -5.17
N ASP A 50 3.55 0.83 -6.02
CA ASP A 50 3.70 0.08 -7.27
C ASP A 50 4.34 0.94 -8.37
N VAL A 51 4.62 0.34 -9.50
CA VAL A 51 5.20 0.96 -10.70
C VAL A 51 4.43 2.24 -11.07
N ALA A 52 5.17 3.31 -11.37
CA ALA A 52 4.64 4.61 -11.79
C ALA A 52 3.68 5.32 -10.81
N LEU A 53 3.54 4.82 -9.58
CA LEU A 53 2.75 5.48 -8.54
C LEU A 53 3.65 6.17 -7.51
N ASN A 54 3.13 7.21 -6.87
CA ASN A 54 3.56 7.67 -5.56
C ASN A 54 2.32 7.69 -4.65
N TYR A 55 2.54 7.64 -3.34
CA TYR A 55 1.48 7.22 -2.44
C TYR A 55 1.34 8.12 -1.22
N ALA A 56 0.11 8.40 -0.83
CA ALA A 56 -0.18 9.05 0.44
C ALA A 56 -1.17 8.17 1.23
N ALA A 57 -0.66 7.32 2.11
CA ALA A 57 -1.49 6.52 3.02
C ALA A 57 -2.08 7.40 4.14
N SER A 58 -2.94 8.34 3.80
CA SER A 58 -3.51 9.33 4.72
C SER A 58 -4.27 8.72 5.91
N LEU A 59 -4.84 7.53 5.72
CA LEU A 59 -5.59 6.82 6.77
C LEU A 59 -4.75 6.45 8.01
N LEU A 60 -3.44 6.29 7.85
CA LEU A 60 -2.54 5.83 8.93
C LEU A 60 -1.79 6.97 9.62
N LEU A 61 -1.93 8.23 9.17
CA LEU A 61 -1.24 9.40 9.72
C LEU A 61 -1.53 9.65 11.21
N HIS A 62 -2.71 9.27 11.70
CA HIS A 62 -3.04 9.45 13.11
C HIS A 62 -2.18 8.59 14.04
N ASN A 63 -1.73 7.43 13.58
CA ASN A 63 -1.07 6.44 14.41
C ASN A 63 0.44 6.37 14.17
N PHE A 64 0.92 6.85 13.01
CA PHE A 64 2.30 6.69 12.56
C PHE A 64 2.91 7.99 12.04
N CYS A 65 4.24 8.05 12.09
CA CYS A 65 5.03 8.87 11.20
C CYS A 65 5.29 8.04 9.94
N ILE A 66 4.81 8.51 8.79
CA ILE A 66 4.93 7.79 7.52
C ILE A 66 6.15 8.30 6.77
N TYR A 67 7.02 7.37 6.39
CA TYR A 67 8.17 7.59 5.51
C TYR A 67 7.85 6.94 4.16
N HIS A 68 7.39 7.76 3.25
CA HIS A 68 7.03 7.32 1.92
C HIS A 68 8.27 7.32 1.03
N ILE A 69 8.74 6.14 0.64
CA ILE A 69 9.91 5.97 -0.21
C ILE A 69 9.45 5.85 -1.65
N ASP A 70 9.84 6.79 -2.50
CA ASP A 70 9.62 6.69 -3.92
C ASP A 70 10.66 5.77 -4.58
N ALA A 71 10.24 5.00 -5.57
CA ALA A 71 11.22 4.34 -6.44
C ALA A 71 12.11 5.41 -7.11
N PRO A 72 13.39 5.15 -7.34
CA PRO A 72 14.29 6.15 -7.91
C PRO A 72 13.73 6.80 -9.17
N GLY A 73 13.63 8.12 -9.16
CA GLY A 73 13.10 8.93 -10.25
C GLY A 73 11.56 8.85 -10.41
N HIS A 74 10.84 8.45 -9.35
CA HIS A 74 9.37 8.43 -9.32
C HIS A 74 8.78 9.58 -8.46
N GLU A 75 9.61 10.39 -7.82
CA GLU A 75 9.17 11.62 -7.16
C GLU A 75 8.54 12.59 -8.17
N LEU A 76 7.70 13.50 -7.67
CA LEU A 76 7.10 14.53 -8.51
C LEU A 76 8.16 15.49 -9.04
N GLY A 77 8.14 15.74 -10.35
CA GLY A 77 9.13 16.62 -10.99
C GLY A 77 10.52 16.02 -11.10
N ALA A 78 10.67 14.70 -10.95
CA ALA A 78 11.94 14.01 -11.11
C ALA A 78 12.58 14.28 -12.46
N ASP A 79 13.87 14.53 -12.46
CA ASP A 79 14.68 14.53 -13.67
C ASP A 79 14.87 13.11 -14.23
N VAL A 80 15.16 13.02 -15.51
CA VAL A 80 15.52 11.73 -16.13
C VAL A 80 16.86 11.27 -15.57
N ILE A 81 16.87 10.06 -14.99
CA ILE A 81 18.11 9.41 -14.53
C ILE A 81 19.02 9.16 -15.73
N SER A 82 20.29 9.57 -15.62
CA SER A 82 21.26 9.41 -16.70
C SER A 82 21.40 7.96 -17.13
N SER A 83 21.60 7.75 -18.44
CA SER A 83 21.89 6.42 -19.00
C SER A 83 23.22 5.85 -18.49
N ASP A 84 24.13 6.69 -18.00
CA ASP A 84 25.42 6.28 -17.46
C ASP A 84 25.31 5.73 -16.02
N GLU A 85 24.19 6.02 -15.32
CA GLU A 85 23.93 5.43 -14.02
C GLU A 85 23.54 3.94 -14.17
N PRO A 86 24.07 3.07 -13.29
CA PRO A 86 23.78 1.64 -13.35
C PRO A 86 22.29 1.36 -13.17
N LEU A 87 21.80 0.32 -13.81
CA LEU A 87 20.46 -0.19 -13.56
C LEU A 87 20.45 -0.88 -12.20
N LEU A 88 19.48 -0.49 -11.37
CA LEU A 88 19.29 -1.10 -10.06
C LEU A 88 18.52 -2.42 -10.21
N CYS A 89 18.94 -3.44 -9.48
CA CYS A 89 18.17 -4.65 -9.31
C CYS A 89 17.25 -4.54 -8.08
N VAL A 90 16.37 -5.51 -7.88
CA VAL A 90 15.45 -5.54 -6.72
C VAL A 90 16.18 -5.60 -5.38
N ASP A 91 17.35 -6.25 -5.34
CA ASP A 91 18.20 -6.30 -4.16
C ASP A 91 18.78 -4.94 -3.80
N ASP A 92 19.21 -4.17 -4.80
CA ASP A 92 19.69 -2.79 -4.61
C ASP A 92 18.57 -1.89 -4.06
N LEU A 93 17.33 -2.06 -4.55
CA LEU A 93 16.17 -1.31 -4.05
C LEU A 93 15.84 -1.68 -2.59
N ALA A 94 15.95 -2.95 -2.22
CA ALA A 94 15.79 -3.38 -0.83
C ALA A 94 16.91 -2.85 0.07
N ASP A 95 18.14 -2.77 -0.41
CA ASP A 95 19.27 -2.20 0.32
C ASP A 95 19.13 -0.67 0.50
N GLN A 96 18.61 0.03 -0.51
CA GLN A 96 18.24 1.45 -0.36
C GLN A 96 17.25 1.71 0.75
N VAL A 97 16.26 0.82 0.96
CA VAL A 97 15.34 0.93 2.11
C VAL A 97 16.12 0.88 3.43
N ALA A 98 17.09 -0.04 3.57
CA ALA A 98 17.92 -0.11 4.77
C ALA A 98 18.72 1.17 5.01
N GLU A 99 19.33 1.72 3.95
CA GLU A 99 20.09 2.97 4.04
C GLU A 99 19.19 4.18 4.38
N VAL A 100 17.96 4.20 3.89
CA VAL A 100 16.95 5.22 4.28
C VAL A 100 16.64 5.12 5.78
N LEU A 101 16.44 3.90 6.31
CA LEU A 101 16.23 3.72 7.74
C LEU A 101 17.42 4.22 8.57
N ASP A 102 18.64 3.93 8.12
CA ASP A 102 19.87 4.39 8.78
C ASP A 102 20.00 5.91 8.78
N PHE A 103 19.66 6.56 7.66
CA PHE A 103 19.66 8.02 7.53
C PHE A 103 18.72 8.70 8.54
N PHE A 104 17.52 8.14 8.76
CA PHE A 104 16.55 8.67 9.71
C PHE A 104 16.73 8.13 11.15
N GLY A 105 17.71 7.25 11.39
CA GLY A 105 17.94 6.64 12.71
C GLY A 105 16.83 5.69 13.17
N LEU A 106 16.06 5.14 12.22
CA LEU A 106 14.97 4.21 12.51
C LEU A 106 15.54 2.81 12.79
N ARG A 107 15.22 2.21 13.92
CA ARG A 107 15.69 0.86 14.28
C ARG A 107 14.80 -0.22 13.69
N GLU A 108 13.52 -0.17 14.03
CA GLU A 108 12.50 -1.13 13.64
C GLU A 108 11.30 -0.38 13.10
N VAL A 109 10.71 -0.89 12.03
CA VAL A 109 9.59 -0.23 11.34
C VAL A 109 8.49 -1.20 10.98
N LEU A 110 7.27 -0.67 10.87
CA LEU A 110 6.20 -1.33 10.11
C LEU A 110 6.37 -0.95 8.63
N CYS A 111 6.02 -1.87 7.75
CA CYS A 111 6.11 -1.67 6.31
C CYS A 111 4.74 -1.85 5.66
N LEU A 112 4.38 -0.95 4.73
CA LEU A 112 3.22 -1.08 3.86
C LEU A 112 3.67 -1.01 2.40
N GLY A 113 3.47 -2.07 1.66
CA GLY A 113 3.85 -2.15 0.25
C GLY A 113 2.70 -2.56 -0.65
N VAL A 114 2.72 -2.03 -1.88
CA VAL A 114 1.70 -2.34 -2.89
C VAL A 114 2.39 -2.99 -4.08
N THR A 115 1.95 -4.16 -4.47
CA THR A 115 2.39 -4.95 -5.63
C THR A 115 3.92 -5.05 -5.75
N ALA A 116 4.57 -4.23 -6.59
CA ALA A 116 6.04 -4.18 -6.72
C ALA A 116 6.70 -3.68 -5.43
N GLY A 117 6.12 -2.67 -4.78
CA GLY A 117 6.59 -2.19 -3.47
C GLY A 117 6.44 -3.26 -2.39
N ALA A 118 5.37 -4.05 -2.43
CA ALA A 118 5.20 -5.19 -1.53
C ALA A 118 6.30 -6.24 -1.72
N TYR A 119 6.71 -6.50 -2.97
CA TYR A 119 7.84 -7.39 -3.27
C TYR A 119 9.13 -6.86 -2.66
N ILE A 120 9.45 -5.57 -2.89
CA ILE A 120 10.68 -4.94 -2.40
C ILE A 120 10.72 -4.95 -0.87
N LEU A 121 9.62 -4.60 -0.19
CA LEU A 121 9.55 -4.61 1.27
C LEU A 121 9.58 -6.03 1.86
N THR A 122 9.05 -7.03 1.15
CA THR A 122 9.20 -8.44 1.53
C THR A 122 10.65 -8.89 1.43
N LEU A 123 11.33 -8.55 0.33
CA LEU A 123 12.76 -8.83 0.15
C LEU A 123 13.61 -8.11 1.22
N PHE A 124 13.30 -6.84 1.51
CA PHE A 124 13.90 -6.09 2.61
C PHE A 124 13.74 -6.82 3.95
N ALA A 125 12.53 -7.28 4.27
CA ALA A 125 12.26 -8.01 5.51
C ALA A 125 13.00 -9.37 5.59
N MET A 126 13.26 -10.01 4.45
CA MET A 126 14.07 -11.23 4.40
C MET A 126 15.55 -10.97 4.65
N LYS A 127 16.09 -9.87 4.09
CA LYS A 127 17.50 -9.47 4.22
C LYS A 127 17.80 -8.88 5.61
N TYR A 128 16.90 -8.04 6.12
CA TYR A 128 17.07 -7.22 7.33
C TYR A 128 16.02 -7.55 8.40
N LYS A 129 15.99 -8.81 8.83
CA LYS A 129 14.94 -9.38 9.69
C LYS A 129 14.68 -8.61 10.98
N GLU A 130 15.74 -8.04 11.58
CA GLU A 130 15.66 -7.28 12.84
C GLU A 130 15.18 -5.84 12.65
N ARG A 131 14.95 -5.41 11.39
CA ARG A 131 14.52 -4.05 11.06
C ARG A 131 13.00 -3.96 10.82
N VAL A 132 12.30 -5.10 10.73
CA VAL A 132 10.88 -5.16 10.35
C VAL A 132 10.05 -5.78 11.46
N LEU A 133 9.19 -4.95 12.07
CA LEU A 133 8.21 -5.37 13.07
C LEU A 133 7.06 -6.17 12.42
N GLY A 134 6.56 -5.67 11.29
CA GLY A 134 5.46 -6.30 10.58
C GLY A 134 5.29 -5.76 9.17
N LEU A 135 4.63 -6.55 8.34
CA LEU A 135 4.35 -6.24 6.93
C LEU A 135 2.85 -6.10 6.69
N ILE A 136 2.44 -5.05 6.01
CA ILE A 136 1.11 -4.87 5.43
C ILE A 136 1.32 -4.88 3.91
N LEU A 137 0.85 -5.91 3.24
CA LEU A 137 1.10 -6.13 1.82
C LEU A 137 -0.21 -6.08 1.04
N VAL A 138 -0.27 -5.25 0.02
CA VAL A 138 -1.45 -5.06 -0.82
C VAL A 138 -1.17 -5.64 -2.20
N SER A 139 -1.94 -6.65 -2.59
CA SER A 139 -1.79 -7.40 -3.84
C SER A 139 -0.33 -7.81 -4.13
N PRO A 140 0.38 -8.42 -3.14
CA PRO A 140 1.80 -8.71 -3.26
C PRO A 140 2.09 -9.74 -4.35
N ILE A 141 3.26 -9.59 -4.96
CA ILE A 141 3.90 -10.56 -5.83
C ILE A 141 5.10 -11.17 -5.10
N CYS A 142 5.42 -12.45 -5.37
CA CYS A 142 6.54 -13.14 -4.72
C CYS A 142 7.35 -14.04 -5.66
N LYS A 143 6.82 -14.33 -6.85
CA LYS A 143 7.47 -15.19 -7.84
C LYS A 143 8.27 -14.38 -8.84
N ARG A 144 9.22 -15.07 -9.50
CA ARG A 144 9.78 -14.52 -10.74
C ARG A 144 8.66 -14.35 -11.78
N PRO A 145 8.76 -13.39 -12.70
CA PRO A 145 7.75 -13.19 -13.73
C PRO A 145 7.53 -14.48 -14.55
N SER A 146 6.26 -14.80 -14.81
CA SER A 146 5.94 -15.81 -15.82
C SER A 146 6.40 -15.34 -17.19
N TRP A 147 6.52 -16.26 -18.17
CA TRP A 147 6.92 -15.88 -19.52
C TRP A 147 5.95 -14.84 -20.15
N THR A 148 4.67 -14.99 -19.89
CA THR A 148 3.64 -14.04 -20.37
C THR A 148 3.75 -12.67 -19.71
N GLU A 149 3.98 -12.61 -18.39
CA GLU A 149 4.20 -11.37 -17.65
C GLU A 149 5.50 -10.70 -18.12
N TRP A 150 6.57 -11.47 -18.26
CA TRP A 150 7.85 -10.97 -18.76
C TRP A 150 7.70 -10.32 -20.13
N LEU A 151 7.02 -11.01 -21.08
CA LEU A 151 6.78 -10.48 -22.42
C LEU A 151 5.89 -9.23 -22.38
N TYR A 152 4.83 -9.24 -21.58
CA TYR A 152 3.95 -8.09 -21.38
C TYR A 152 4.73 -6.86 -20.88
N ASN A 153 5.57 -7.04 -19.86
CA ASN A 153 6.42 -5.96 -19.35
C ASN A 153 7.43 -5.47 -20.39
N LYS A 154 7.99 -6.37 -21.23
CA LYS A 154 8.88 -5.95 -22.34
C LYS A 154 8.13 -5.12 -23.39
N VAL A 155 6.88 -5.46 -23.70
CA VAL A 155 6.02 -4.67 -24.61
C VAL A 155 5.74 -3.29 -23.98
N LEU A 156 5.40 -3.23 -22.68
CA LEU A 156 5.19 -1.96 -21.99
C LEU A 156 6.43 -1.08 -22.00
N MET A 157 7.61 -1.64 -21.72
CA MET A 157 8.87 -0.89 -21.76
C MET A 157 9.17 -0.34 -23.16
N ASN A 158 8.91 -1.10 -24.21
CA ASN A 158 9.07 -0.62 -25.58
C ASN A 158 8.07 0.51 -25.91
N LEU A 159 6.81 0.37 -25.48
CA LEU A 159 5.81 1.45 -25.65
C LEU A 159 6.24 2.72 -24.91
N LEU A 160 6.71 2.60 -23.66
CA LEU A 160 7.25 3.72 -22.88
C LEU A 160 8.43 4.38 -23.59
N TYR A 161 9.32 3.60 -24.16
CA TYR A 161 10.54 4.11 -24.81
C TYR A 161 10.22 4.91 -26.09
N PHE A 162 9.32 4.37 -26.95
CA PHE A 162 9.02 4.98 -28.25
C PHE A 162 7.93 6.06 -28.21
N TYR A 163 6.95 5.91 -27.33
CA TYR A 163 5.74 6.77 -27.30
C TYR A 163 5.56 7.50 -25.98
N GLY A 164 6.44 7.28 -24.99
CA GLY A 164 6.29 7.86 -23.67
C GLY A 164 5.01 7.36 -22.96
N MET A 165 4.51 8.14 -22.02
CA MET A 165 3.30 7.84 -21.27
C MET A 165 2.04 8.13 -22.10
N CYS A 166 1.86 7.41 -23.20
CA CYS A 166 0.71 7.55 -24.10
C CYS A 166 -0.59 6.98 -23.51
N GLY A 167 -1.73 7.37 -24.13
CA GLY A 167 -3.05 6.95 -23.65
C GLY A 167 -3.22 5.42 -23.53
N LEU A 168 -2.74 4.65 -24.51
CA LEU A 168 -2.79 3.18 -24.46
C LEU A 168 -2.03 2.63 -23.24
N LEU A 169 -0.87 3.17 -22.97
CA LEU A 169 -0.07 2.73 -21.83
C LEU A 169 -0.73 3.06 -20.49
N LYS A 170 -1.34 4.25 -20.37
CA LYS A 170 -2.13 4.61 -19.19
C LYS A 170 -3.28 3.62 -18.98
N GLU A 171 -3.99 3.21 -20.04
CA GLU A 171 -5.03 2.18 -19.94
C GLU A 171 -4.47 0.84 -19.43
N CYS A 172 -3.31 0.41 -19.92
CA CYS A 172 -2.65 -0.80 -19.46
C CYS A 172 -2.30 -0.71 -17.96
N LEU A 173 -1.79 0.45 -17.51
CA LEU A 173 -1.47 0.66 -16.09
C LEU A 173 -2.73 0.77 -15.23
N LEU A 174 -3.76 1.46 -15.67
CA LEU A 174 -5.05 1.52 -14.97
C LEU A 174 -5.70 0.13 -14.86
N GLN A 175 -5.55 -0.71 -15.88
CA GLN A 175 -6.01 -2.09 -15.84
C GLN A 175 -5.23 -2.95 -14.83
N ARG A 176 -3.96 -2.62 -14.62
CA ARG A 176 -3.12 -3.24 -13.59
C ARG A 176 -3.58 -2.85 -12.18
N TYR A 177 -4.04 -1.60 -11.99
CA TYR A 177 -4.33 -1.01 -10.68
C TYR A 177 -5.76 -1.26 -10.21
N PHE A 178 -6.74 -1.02 -11.07
CA PHE A 178 -8.15 -0.90 -10.71
C PHE A 178 -9.01 -2.00 -11.30
N SER A 179 -10.09 -2.33 -10.59
CA SER A 179 -11.12 -3.24 -11.08
C SER A 179 -11.77 -2.73 -12.38
N LYS A 180 -12.40 -3.63 -13.11
CA LYS A 180 -13.16 -3.29 -14.32
C LYS A 180 -14.35 -2.38 -13.97
N GLU A 181 -14.97 -2.64 -12.85
CA GLU A 181 -16.13 -1.93 -12.33
C GLU A 181 -15.83 -0.43 -12.14
N LEU A 182 -14.69 -0.13 -11.51
CA LEU A 182 -14.26 1.26 -11.28
C LEU A 182 -13.83 1.97 -12.57
N ARG A 183 -13.24 1.23 -13.53
CA ARG A 183 -12.79 1.78 -14.81
C ARG A 183 -13.91 1.97 -15.84
N CYS A 184 -15.06 1.33 -15.63
CA CYS A 184 -16.21 1.52 -16.50
C CYS A 184 -16.83 2.90 -16.25
N ILE A 185 -17.07 3.63 -17.36
CA ILE A 185 -17.76 4.92 -17.32
C ILE A 185 -19.22 4.64 -16.94
N VAL A 186 -19.65 5.17 -15.80
CA VAL A 186 -21.03 5.12 -15.35
C VAL A 186 -21.69 6.46 -15.66
N GLN A 187 -22.80 6.46 -16.41
CA GLN A 187 -23.56 7.67 -16.77
C GLN A 187 -22.76 8.71 -17.57
N GLY A 188 -21.65 8.34 -18.22
CA GLY A 188 -20.84 9.23 -19.03
C GLY A 188 -19.73 9.96 -18.27
N GLU A 189 -19.59 9.73 -16.97
CA GLU A 189 -18.52 10.29 -16.14
C GLU A 189 -17.53 9.21 -15.71
N GLU A 190 -16.24 9.51 -15.81
CA GLU A 190 -15.16 8.70 -15.32
C GLU A 190 -14.97 8.97 -13.81
N SER A 191 -14.59 7.94 -13.04
CA SER A 191 -14.34 8.12 -11.61
C SER A 191 -13.19 9.11 -11.34
N ASP A 192 -13.34 9.98 -10.33
CA ASP A 192 -12.32 10.95 -9.91
C ASP A 192 -10.99 10.29 -9.57
N ILE A 193 -11.03 9.08 -9.01
CA ILE A 193 -9.83 8.28 -8.70
C ILE A 193 -9.07 7.95 -9.99
N ILE A 194 -9.78 7.53 -11.04
CA ILE A 194 -9.19 7.20 -12.34
C ILE A 194 -8.61 8.45 -13.00
N LEU A 195 -9.36 9.57 -12.99
CA LEU A 195 -8.89 10.85 -13.52
C LEU A 195 -7.63 11.34 -12.81
N THR A 196 -7.62 11.26 -11.48
CA THR A 196 -6.45 11.63 -10.66
C THR A 196 -5.25 10.75 -10.98
N CYS A 197 -5.46 9.42 -11.07
CA CYS A 197 -4.39 8.50 -11.43
C CYS A 197 -3.82 8.79 -12.83
N ARG A 198 -4.67 9.11 -13.82
CA ARG A 198 -4.21 9.51 -15.16
C ARG A 198 -3.32 10.75 -15.13
N ARG A 199 -3.69 11.78 -14.34
CA ARG A 199 -2.88 13.00 -14.17
C ARG A 199 -1.52 12.68 -13.55
N LEU A 200 -1.50 11.87 -12.49
CA LEU A 200 -0.26 11.44 -11.86
C LEU A 200 0.65 10.68 -12.83
N LEU A 201 0.08 9.84 -13.70
CA LEU A 201 0.86 9.13 -14.72
C LEU A 201 1.45 10.08 -15.77
N ASP A 202 0.77 11.20 -16.09
CA ASP A 202 1.31 12.20 -17.03
C ASP A 202 2.59 12.89 -16.51
N GLU A 203 2.73 12.99 -15.21
CA GLU A 203 3.88 13.62 -14.57
C GLU A 203 5.10 12.69 -14.47
N ARG A 204 4.97 11.40 -14.83
CA ARG A 204 6.05 10.42 -14.71
C ARG A 204 7.04 10.47 -15.86
N GLN A 205 8.31 10.44 -15.53
CA GLN A 205 9.38 10.30 -16.51
C GLN A 205 9.42 8.86 -17.04
N SER A 206 9.09 8.69 -18.32
CA SER A 206 8.96 7.35 -18.95
C SER A 206 10.23 6.51 -18.83
N LEU A 207 11.42 7.13 -18.95
CA LEU A 207 12.70 6.41 -18.84
C LEU A 207 12.94 5.89 -17.41
N ASN A 208 12.55 6.65 -16.37
CA ASN A 208 12.67 6.22 -14.99
C ASN A 208 11.70 5.06 -14.69
N VAL A 209 10.47 5.13 -15.24
CA VAL A 209 9.50 4.03 -15.15
C VAL A 209 10.03 2.76 -15.82
N ILE A 210 10.69 2.88 -16.97
CA ILE A 210 11.34 1.74 -17.65
C ILE A 210 12.39 1.08 -16.75
N ARG A 211 13.24 1.88 -16.09
CA ARG A 211 14.31 1.37 -15.21
C ARG A 211 13.73 0.57 -14.05
N PHE A 212 12.70 1.09 -13.40
CA PHE A 212 12.03 0.38 -12.30
C PHE A 212 11.28 -0.87 -12.79
N LEU A 213 10.55 -0.76 -13.90
CA LEU A 213 9.84 -1.89 -14.50
C LEU A 213 10.82 -3.00 -14.94
N GLN A 214 12.02 -2.65 -15.39
CA GLN A 214 13.07 -3.60 -15.72
C GLN A 214 13.55 -4.35 -14.48
N ALA A 215 13.82 -3.64 -13.36
CA ALA A 215 14.20 -4.29 -12.09
C ALA A 215 13.13 -5.29 -11.64
N ILE A 216 11.85 -4.91 -11.71
CA ILE A 216 10.74 -5.80 -11.35
C ILE A 216 10.59 -6.97 -12.32
N ASN A 217 10.87 -6.76 -13.60
CA ASN A 217 10.80 -7.82 -14.62
C ASN A 217 11.95 -8.82 -14.54
N GLU A 218 13.03 -8.47 -13.84
CA GLU A 218 14.18 -9.34 -13.58
C GLU A 218 14.19 -9.88 -12.14
N ARG A 219 13.08 -9.68 -11.39
CA ARG A 219 12.96 -10.14 -10.01
C ARG A 219 13.11 -11.67 -9.89
N HIS A 220 13.72 -12.11 -8.81
CA HIS A 220 13.86 -13.53 -8.49
C HIS A 220 12.66 -14.05 -7.68
N ASP A 221 12.60 -15.36 -7.46
CA ASP A 221 11.54 -16.01 -6.68
C ASP A 221 11.85 -15.91 -5.18
N LEU A 222 10.90 -15.40 -4.40
CA LEU A 222 11.02 -15.27 -2.94
C LEU A 222 10.42 -16.45 -2.18
N THR A 223 9.78 -17.40 -2.87
CA THR A 223 8.95 -18.46 -2.25
C THR A 223 9.70 -19.24 -1.16
N ASP A 224 10.96 -19.62 -1.43
CA ASP A 224 11.76 -20.40 -0.49
C ASP A 224 12.12 -19.63 0.80
N GLY A 225 12.17 -18.32 0.72
CA GLY A 225 12.46 -17.43 1.85
C GLY A 225 11.24 -17.10 2.72
N LEU A 226 10.02 -17.24 2.19
CA LEU A 226 8.77 -16.83 2.87
C LEU A 226 8.55 -17.60 4.18
N MET A 227 8.88 -18.88 4.23
CA MET A 227 8.80 -19.70 5.45
C MET A 227 9.73 -19.23 6.59
N ASN A 228 10.78 -18.48 6.23
CA ASN A 228 11.78 -17.98 7.18
C ASN A 228 11.47 -16.56 7.67
N LEU A 229 10.43 -15.91 7.15
CA LEU A 229 9.94 -14.65 7.69
C LEU A 229 9.35 -14.87 9.08
N LYS A 230 9.74 -14.03 10.04
CA LYS A 230 9.27 -14.12 11.43
C LYS A 230 8.35 -12.95 11.80
N CYS A 231 8.36 -11.89 11.02
CA CYS A 231 7.49 -10.73 11.26
C CYS A 231 6.03 -11.07 10.91
N LYS A 232 5.09 -10.55 11.72
CA LYS A 232 3.66 -10.67 11.42
C LYS A 232 3.36 -10.00 10.08
N THR A 233 2.51 -10.64 9.28
CA THR A 233 2.18 -10.15 7.94
C THR A 233 0.68 -10.15 7.72
N LEU A 234 0.15 -9.01 7.26
CA LEU A 234 -1.23 -8.84 6.84
C LEU A 234 -1.25 -8.64 5.32
N ILE A 235 -1.93 -9.52 4.59
CA ILE A 235 -2.04 -9.47 3.13
C ILE A 235 -3.47 -9.08 2.75
N PHE A 236 -3.59 -8.04 1.93
CA PHE A 236 -4.83 -7.69 1.23
C PHE A 236 -4.73 -8.13 -0.22
N ALA A 237 -5.74 -8.81 -0.72
CA ALA A 237 -5.82 -9.25 -2.11
C ALA A 237 -7.15 -8.82 -2.72
N GLY A 238 -7.11 -7.94 -3.71
CA GLY A 238 -8.30 -7.61 -4.49
C GLY A 238 -8.72 -8.78 -5.37
N GLU A 239 -10.01 -9.14 -5.36
CA GLU A 239 -10.53 -10.29 -6.11
C GLU A 239 -10.36 -10.13 -7.64
N SER A 240 -10.49 -8.88 -8.13
CA SER A 240 -10.31 -8.53 -9.55
C SER A 240 -8.86 -8.17 -9.92
N SER A 241 -7.92 -8.27 -8.97
CA SER A 241 -6.51 -7.98 -9.22
C SER A 241 -5.88 -9.07 -10.11
N PRO A 242 -5.06 -8.69 -11.11
CA PRO A 242 -4.27 -9.66 -11.88
C PRO A 242 -3.28 -10.44 -11.00
N PHE A 243 -2.97 -9.93 -9.79
CA PHE A 243 -2.05 -10.57 -8.83
C PHE A 243 -2.77 -11.35 -7.73
N HIS A 244 -4.11 -11.45 -7.76
CA HIS A 244 -4.90 -12.13 -6.73
C HIS A 244 -4.38 -13.54 -6.43
N ALA A 245 -4.24 -14.38 -7.48
CA ALA A 245 -3.79 -15.76 -7.33
C ALA A 245 -2.38 -15.86 -6.70
N GLU A 246 -1.49 -14.92 -7.02
CA GLU A 246 -0.14 -14.89 -6.48
C GLU A 246 -0.13 -14.42 -5.01
N SER A 247 -0.95 -13.43 -4.67
CA SER A 247 -1.13 -12.96 -3.28
C SER A 247 -1.69 -14.07 -2.37
N VAL A 248 -2.69 -14.84 -2.85
CA VAL A 248 -3.21 -16.00 -2.14
C VAL A 248 -2.14 -17.09 -2.02
N TYR A 249 -1.39 -17.37 -3.09
CA TYR A 249 -0.29 -18.33 -3.05
C TYR A 249 0.77 -17.92 -2.02
N MET A 250 1.18 -16.65 -2.00
CA MET A 250 2.14 -16.14 -1.04
C MET A 250 1.71 -16.43 0.39
N SER A 251 0.46 -16.19 0.75
CA SER A 251 -0.07 -16.46 2.10
C SER A 251 0.01 -17.94 2.48
N THR A 252 -0.12 -18.86 1.51
CA THR A 252 0.00 -20.30 1.76
C THR A 252 1.44 -20.76 1.99
N LYS A 253 2.43 -19.96 1.57
CA LYS A 253 3.86 -20.26 1.71
C LYS A 253 4.49 -19.68 2.96
N MET A 254 3.76 -18.84 3.67
CA MET A 254 4.18 -18.27 4.95
C MET A 254 3.71 -19.13 6.13
N GLU A 255 4.34 -18.98 7.29
CA GLU A 255 3.88 -19.63 8.51
C GLU A 255 2.49 -19.11 8.89
N GLN A 256 1.50 -20.00 9.03
CA GLN A 256 0.09 -19.65 9.24
C GLN A 256 -0.18 -18.90 10.56
N LYS A 257 0.75 -18.95 11.52
CA LYS A 257 0.61 -18.23 12.81
C LYS A 257 0.91 -16.75 12.70
N ILE A 258 1.66 -16.34 11.68
CA ILE A 258 2.11 -14.95 11.52
C ILE A 258 1.49 -14.26 10.32
N VAL A 259 0.71 -14.96 9.49
CA VAL A 259 0.09 -14.39 8.28
C VAL A 259 -1.43 -14.35 8.41
N ALA A 260 -2.02 -13.23 8.01
CA ALA A 260 -3.46 -13.08 7.80
C ALA A 260 -3.70 -12.63 6.35
N LEU A 261 -4.70 -13.25 5.69
CA LEU A 261 -5.13 -12.88 4.34
C LEU A 261 -6.54 -12.30 4.38
N VAL A 262 -6.72 -11.15 3.77
CA VAL A 262 -8.01 -10.48 3.57
C VAL A 262 -8.26 -10.36 2.07
N GLU A 263 -9.27 -11.06 1.58
CA GLU A 263 -9.71 -10.95 0.18
C GLU A 263 -10.81 -9.88 0.08
N VAL A 264 -10.60 -8.85 -0.76
CA VAL A 264 -11.54 -7.75 -0.96
C VAL A 264 -12.28 -7.94 -2.27
N GLN A 265 -13.61 -8.05 -2.20
CA GLN A 265 -14.47 -8.30 -3.37
C GLN A 265 -14.54 -7.09 -4.30
N ALA A 266 -14.72 -7.36 -5.59
CA ALA A 266 -14.89 -6.36 -6.63
C ALA A 266 -13.81 -5.26 -6.62
N CYS A 267 -12.59 -5.60 -6.19
CA CYS A 267 -11.48 -4.68 -6.01
C CYS A 267 -10.29 -5.08 -6.88
N GLY A 268 -9.62 -4.10 -7.46
CA GLY A 268 -8.37 -4.28 -8.20
C GLY A 268 -7.15 -4.44 -7.30
N SER A 269 -5.98 -4.10 -7.82
CA SER A 269 -4.72 -4.23 -7.06
C SER A 269 -4.55 -3.15 -6.00
N LEU A 270 -5.10 -1.95 -6.22
CA LEU A 270 -5.00 -0.81 -5.30
C LEU A 270 -6.17 -0.81 -4.31
N VAL A 271 -6.19 -1.78 -3.40
CA VAL A 271 -7.21 -1.85 -2.33
C VAL A 271 -7.22 -0.57 -1.49
N THR A 272 -6.07 0.04 -1.31
CA THR A 272 -5.87 1.29 -0.57
C THR A 272 -6.64 2.48 -1.15
N GLU A 273 -6.84 2.51 -2.46
CA GLU A 273 -7.54 3.58 -3.17
C GLU A 273 -8.99 3.22 -3.49
N GLU A 274 -9.20 1.98 -3.91
CA GLU A 274 -10.49 1.53 -4.39
C GLU A 274 -11.45 1.21 -3.23
N HIS A 275 -10.95 0.55 -2.18
CA HIS A 275 -11.71 0.15 -0.99
C HIS A 275 -10.98 0.41 0.34
N PRO A 276 -10.56 1.65 0.64
CA PRO A 276 -9.76 1.96 1.84
C PRO A 276 -10.47 1.57 3.13
N ASN A 277 -11.79 1.70 3.19
CA ASN A 277 -12.59 1.36 4.38
C ASN A 277 -12.50 -0.14 4.72
N SER A 278 -12.33 -1.02 3.73
CA SER A 278 -12.17 -2.46 3.94
C SER A 278 -10.87 -2.82 4.65
N MET A 279 -9.90 -1.91 4.67
CA MET A 279 -8.61 -2.12 5.32
C MET A 279 -8.60 -1.70 6.79
N ILE A 280 -9.50 -0.82 7.24
CA ILE A 280 -9.43 -0.16 8.55
C ILE A 280 -9.44 -1.21 9.67
N ILE A 281 -10.48 -2.04 9.75
CA ILE A 281 -10.63 -3.03 10.83
C ILE A 281 -9.51 -4.09 10.82
N PRO A 282 -9.16 -4.71 9.68
CA PRO A 282 -8.03 -5.65 9.64
C PRO A 282 -6.72 -5.01 10.09
N ILE A 283 -6.44 -3.76 9.70
CA ILE A 283 -5.24 -3.04 10.13
C ILE A 283 -5.30 -2.75 11.63
N GLU A 284 -6.41 -2.28 12.18
CA GLU A 284 -6.56 -2.05 13.62
C GLU A 284 -6.32 -3.34 14.41
N CYS A 285 -6.92 -4.46 13.99
CA CYS A 285 -6.68 -5.77 14.61
C CYS A 285 -5.20 -6.20 14.53
N PHE A 286 -4.55 -5.96 13.40
CA PHE A 286 -3.14 -6.25 13.20
C PHE A 286 -2.26 -5.41 14.12
N LEU A 287 -2.55 -4.11 14.24
CA LEU A 287 -1.81 -3.16 15.08
C LEU A 287 -2.01 -3.45 16.58
N MET A 288 -3.20 -3.89 17.00
CA MET A 288 -3.42 -4.35 18.37
C MET A 288 -2.45 -5.46 18.77
N GLY A 289 -2.07 -6.32 17.82
CA GLY A 289 -1.07 -7.36 18.04
C GLY A 289 0.34 -6.87 18.37
N PHE A 290 0.63 -5.56 18.16
CA PHE A 290 1.88 -4.90 18.54
C PHE A 290 1.73 -3.96 19.74
N GLY A 291 0.54 -3.91 20.36
CA GLY A 291 0.28 -3.01 21.49
C GLY A 291 -0.07 -1.58 21.07
N TYR A 292 -0.24 -1.31 19.78
CA TYR A 292 -0.70 0.00 19.30
C TYR A 292 -2.21 0.09 19.42
N HIS A 293 -2.70 0.76 20.47
CA HIS A 293 -4.12 0.99 20.70
C HIS A 293 -4.52 2.41 20.28
N ARG A 294 -5.67 2.52 19.66
CA ARG A 294 -6.31 3.82 19.45
C ARG A 294 -6.73 4.36 20.82
N GLN A 295 -6.08 5.42 21.32
CA GLN A 295 -6.64 6.20 22.41
C GLN A 295 -7.91 6.89 21.89
N GLN A 296 -9.07 6.34 22.23
CA GLN A 296 -10.31 7.08 22.09
C GLN A 296 -10.25 8.27 23.04
N HIS A 297 -9.97 9.46 22.52
CA HIS A 297 -10.30 10.68 23.23
C HIS A 297 -11.84 10.72 23.34
N CYS A 298 -12.37 10.20 24.44
CA CYS A 298 -13.69 10.56 24.88
C CYS A 298 -13.65 12.06 25.18
N ALA A 299 -14.17 12.87 24.24
CA ALA A 299 -14.48 14.25 24.50
C ALA A 299 -15.52 14.22 25.66
N SER A 300 -15.03 14.40 26.89
CA SER A 300 -15.87 14.65 28.03
C SER A 300 -16.50 16.01 27.82
N SER A 301 -17.74 16.02 27.31
CA SER A 301 -18.62 17.16 27.40
C SER A 301 -18.86 17.41 28.90
N SER A 302 -18.14 18.38 29.45
CA SER A 302 -18.38 18.90 30.78
C SER A 302 -19.74 19.61 30.81
N SER A 303 -20.78 18.89 31.22
CA SER A 303 -22.00 19.52 31.75
C SER A 303 -21.83 19.61 33.26
N ASN A 304 -21.71 20.85 33.74
CA ASN A 304 -21.79 21.20 35.17
C ASN A 304 -23.12 20.69 35.79
N GLY A 305 -23.00 19.86 36.82
CA GLY A 305 -24.15 19.42 37.63
C GLY A 305 -23.66 18.60 38.82
N SER A 306 -23.55 19.29 39.94
CA SER A 306 -23.22 18.75 41.25
C SER A 306 -24.13 17.61 41.71
N ASN A 307 -23.56 16.43 42.09
CA ASN A 307 -23.83 15.73 43.35
C ASN A 307 -22.95 14.47 43.51
N PRO A 308 -22.54 14.14 44.74
CA PRO A 308 -21.54 13.11 45.00
C PRO A 308 -22.16 11.77 45.35
N ALA A 309 -21.44 10.71 45.12
CA ALA A 309 -21.59 9.33 45.62
C ALA A 309 -22.08 8.27 44.64
N SER A 310 -21.13 7.66 43.92
CA SER A 310 -21.10 6.23 43.61
C SER A 310 -19.80 5.84 42.91
N PRO A 311 -19.20 4.64 43.08
CA PRO A 311 -17.89 4.27 42.55
C PRO A 311 -17.94 4.07 41.02
N PRO A 312 -16.82 4.25 40.32
CA PRO A 312 -16.78 4.21 38.85
C PRO A 312 -17.04 2.80 38.33
N ARG A 313 -18.15 2.62 37.64
CA ARG A 313 -18.38 1.46 36.78
C ARG A 313 -17.57 1.69 35.50
N ASN A 314 -16.64 0.77 35.22
CA ASN A 314 -15.98 0.63 33.94
C ASN A 314 -17.02 0.43 32.84
N ASN A 315 -17.37 1.49 32.13
CA ASN A 315 -18.13 1.39 30.90
C ASN A 315 -17.14 1.10 29.74
N HIS A 316 -16.89 -0.19 29.52
CA HIS A 316 -16.44 -0.65 28.22
C HIS A 316 -17.63 -0.45 27.26
N SER A 317 -17.58 0.60 26.43
CA SER A 317 -18.48 0.70 25.30
C SER A 317 -18.08 -0.40 24.30
N CYS A 318 -18.74 -1.55 24.39
CA CYS A 318 -18.65 -2.60 23.39
C CYS A 318 -19.17 -2.04 22.07
N ILE A 319 -18.33 -2.06 21.05
CA ILE A 319 -18.78 -1.93 19.66
C ILE A 319 -19.76 -3.08 19.45
N ALA A 320 -20.97 -2.76 18.97
CA ALA A 320 -21.98 -3.79 18.73
C ALA A 320 -21.41 -4.88 17.80
N PRO A 321 -21.53 -6.18 18.15
CA PRO A 321 -20.98 -7.28 17.38
C PRO A 321 -21.41 -7.31 15.91
N GLU A 322 -22.54 -6.70 15.61
CA GLU A 322 -23.13 -6.60 14.26
C GLU A 322 -22.31 -5.71 13.31
N LEU A 323 -21.56 -4.72 13.83
CA LEU A 323 -20.65 -3.88 13.06
C LEU A 323 -19.32 -4.59 12.73
N LEU A 324 -19.04 -5.69 13.41
CA LEU A 324 -17.85 -6.52 13.22
C LEU A 324 -18.11 -7.72 12.28
N SER A 325 -19.31 -7.83 11.71
CA SER A 325 -19.62 -8.90 10.76
C SER A 325 -18.82 -8.70 9.46
N PRO A 326 -17.95 -9.65 9.08
CA PRO A 326 -17.19 -9.58 7.83
C PRO A 326 -18.07 -9.42 6.59
N GLN A 327 -19.31 -9.93 6.67
CA GLN A 327 -20.29 -9.86 5.59
C GLN A 327 -20.87 -8.46 5.38
N GLY A 328 -20.98 -7.64 6.45
CA GLY A 328 -21.41 -6.25 6.35
C GLY A 328 -20.37 -5.31 5.76
N LEU A 329 -19.09 -5.75 5.71
CA LEU A 329 -17.95 -5.00 5.20
C LEU A 329 -17.49 -5.46 3.82
N GLY A 330 -18.17 -6.43 3.19
CA GLY A 330 -17.74 -7.01 1.91
C GLY A 330 -16.46 -7.84 1.97
N ILE A 331 -15.98 -8.18 3.16
CA ILE A 331 -14.73 -8.90 3.38
C ILE A 331 -15.02 -10.40 3.52
N LYS A 332 -14.43 -11.23 2.67
CA LYS A 332 -14.40 -12.70 2.85
C LYS A 332 -13.16 -13.08 3.64
N LEU A 333 -13.32 -13.33 4.93
CA LEU A 333 -12.31 -14.02 5.71
C LEU A 333 -12.39 -15.51 5.42
N LYS A 334 -11.42 -16.10 4.72
CA LYS A 334 -11.33 -17.57 4.60
C LYS A 334 -10.89 -18.13 5.94
N PRO A 335 -11.68 -19.04 6.57
CA PRO A 335 -11.23 -19.69 7.78
C PRO A 335 -9.98 -20.52 7.46
N ILE A 336 -8.94 -20.36 8.26
CA ILE A 336 -7.76 -21.21 8.22
C ILE A 336 -8.24 -22.62 8.53
N ARG A 337 -8.12 -23.57 7.58
CA ARG A 337 -8.44 -24.98 7.81
C ARG A 337 -7.42 -25.55 8.79
N THR A 338 -7.81 -25.67 10.05
CA THR A 338 -7.00 -26.25 11.13
C THR A 338 -7.16 -27.77 11.28
N ARG A 339 -7.96 -28.42 10.43
CA ARG A 339 -8.10 -29.87 10.45
C ARG A 339 -7.51 -30.48 9.18
N VAL A 340 -6.46 -31.25 9.37
CA VAL A 340 -6.02 -32.28 8.44
C VAL A 340 -6.92 -33.48 8.71
N ASP A 341 -7.78 -33.87 7.76
CA ASP A 341 -8.49 -35.13 7.83
C ASP A 341 -7.46 -36.26 7.69
N VAL A 342 -7.11 -36.87 8.82
CA VAL A 342 -6.37 -38.12 8.84
C VAL A 342 -7.37 -39.21 8.47
N GLN A 343 -7.31 -39.66 7.22
CA GLN A 343 -7.96 -40.92 6.83
C GLN A 343 -7.22 -42.07 7.55
N ILE A 344 -7.97 -42.77 8.39
CA ILE A 344 -7.57 -44.07 8.99
C ILE A 344 -7.81 -45.17 7.98
#